data_84c900566c7df3784848ce0dc2b16082
#
_entry.id   84c900566c7df3784848ce0dc2b16082
#
_cell.length_a   1.000
_cell.length_b   1.000
_cell.length_c   1.000
_cell.angle_alpha   90.00
_cell.angle_beta   90.00
_cell.angle_gamma   90.00
#
_symmetry.space_group_name_H-M   'P 1'
#
loop_
_entity.id
_entity.type
_entity.pdbx_description
1 polymer ?
#
loop_
_entity_poly.entity_id
_entity_poly.type
_entity_poly.pdbx_seq_one_letter_code
_entity_poly.pdbx_strand_id
1 'polypeptide(L)'
;MSKKKVVVALGHRALGTTMPEQYKATRKTAKAIADLVEAGADVVISHSNAPQVGMIHTAMNEFSKEREDYTQAPMSVCSAMSQGYVGYDLQNAIRAELLKRGVYRPVCTIITQVMVDPYDDAFTEPVKVIGRLLS
;
A
#
# COMPACT_ATOMS: atom_id res chain seq x y z
N MET A 1 -9.04 10.81 30.03
CA MET A 1 -9.91 10.26 28.96
C MET A 1 -9.06 9.39 28.04
N SER A 2 -9.48 8.15 27.76
CA SER A 2 -8.74 7.30 26.81
C SER A 2 -8.89 7.89 25.40
N LYS A 3 -7.79 7.98 24.64
CA LYS A 3 -7.84 8.44 23.27
C LYS A 3 -8.63 7.46 22.41
N LYS A 4 -9.45 7.99 21.50
CA LYS A 4 -10.22 7.17 20.57
C LYS A 4 -9.25 6.53 19.56
N LYS A 5 -9.28 5.20 19.46
CA LYS A 5 -8.55 4.46 18.44
C LYS A 5 -9.42 4.33 17.18
N VAL A 6 -8.87 4.66 16.02
CA VAL A 6 -9.58 4.63 14.73
C VAL A 6 -8.78 3.83 13.73
N VAL A 7 -9.41 2.86 13.07
CA VAL A 7 -8.83 2.14 11.93
C VAL A 7 -9.46 2.68 10.66
N VAL A 8 -8.62 3.12 9.72
CA VAL A 8 -9.04 3.60 8.40
C VAL A 8 -8.58 2.61 7.35
N ALA A 9 -9.52 2.00 6.64
CA ALA A 9 -9.23 1.07 5.54
C ALA A 9 -9.32 1.80 4.20
N LEU A 10 -8.20 1.85 3.48
CA LEU A 10 -8.09 2.51 2.17
C LEU A 10 -8.18 1.48 1.05
N GLY A 11 -9.27 1.51 0.29
CA GLY A 11 -9.43 0.72 -0.93
C GLY A 11 -8.62 1.30 -2.10
N HIS A 12 -8.51 0.55 -3.19
CA HIS A 12 -7.74 0.95 -4.38
C HIS A 12 -8.17 2.32 -4.97
N ARG A 13 -9.43 2.68 -4.87
CA ARG A 13 -9.93 4.00 -5.33
C ARG A 13 -9.35 5.17 -4.54
N ALA A 14 -8.95 4.95 -3.29
CA ALA A 14 -8.32 5.96 -2.44
C ALA A 14 -6.82 6.13 -2.72
N LEU A 15 -6.23 5.22 -3.52
CA LEU A 15 -4.79 5.19 -3.80
C LEU A 15 -4.46 5.48 -5.27
N GLY A 16 -5.42 5.31 -6.20
CA GLY A 16 -5.16 5.40 -7.63
C GLY A 16 -4.44 4.17 -8.20
N THR A 17 -4.17 4.19 -9.49
CA THR A 17 -3.56 3.07 -10.23
C THR A 17 -2.15 3.38 -10.67
N THR A 18 -1.90 4.59 -11.15
CA THR A 18 -0.59 5.04 -11.61
C THR A 18 0.15 5.83 -10.52
N MET A 19 1.47 5.97 -10.65
CA MET A 19 2.27 6.76 -9.70
C MET A 19 1.78 8.21 -9.54
N PRO A 20 1.47 8.96 -10.62
CA PRO A 20 0.91 10.31 -10.49
C PRO A 20 -0.47 10.36 -9.82
N GLU A 21 -1.32 9.36 -10.07
CA GLU A 21 -2.62 9.26 -9.42
C GLU A 21 -2.47 8.96 -7.93
N GLN A 22 -1.60 8.03 -7.56
CA GLN A 22 -1.32 7.70 -6.17
C GLN A 22 -0.77 8.91 -5.42
N TYR A 23 0.15 9.65 -6.02
CA TYR A 23 0.69 10.88 -5.44
C TYR A 23 -0.41 11.92 -5.12
N LYS A 24 -1.38 12.09 -6.01
CA LYS A 24 -2.53 12.99 -5.79
C LYS A 24 -3.51 12.43 -4.74
N ALA A 25 -3.80 11.13 -4.83
CA ALA A 25 -4.74 10.46 -3.96
C ALA A 25 -4.28 10.42 -2.50
N THR A 26 -3.01 10.11 -2.26
CA THR A 26 -2.43 10.09 -0.91
C THR A 26 -2.46 11.46 -0.24
N ARG A 27 -2.25 12.54 -0.99
CA ARG A 27 -2.38 13.91 -0.47
C ARG A 27 -3.81 14.29 -0.10
N LYS A 28 -4.78 13.83 -0.88
CA LYS A 28 -6.20 14.02 -0.54
C LYS A 28 -6.56 13.23 0.72
N THR A 29 -6.14 11.99 0.79
CA THR A 29 -6.34 11.10 1.94
C THR A 29 -5.67 11.65 3.20
N ALA A 30 -4.46 12.20 3.08
CA ALA A 30 -3.71 12.77 4.19
C ALA A 30 -4.47 13.87 4.93
N LYS A 31 -5.26 14.68 4.23
CA LYS A 31 -6.09 15.72 4.86
C LYS A 31 -7.12 15.12 5.80
N ALA A 32 -7.84 14.09 5.35
CA ALA A 32 -8.84 13.42 6.18
C ALA A 32 -8.21 12.68 7.37
N ILE A 33 -7.02 12.08 7.19
CA ILE A 33 -6.28 11.47 8.30
C ILE A 33 -5.83 12.54 9.30
N ALA A 34 -5.33 13.67 8.83
CA ALA A 34 -4.92 14.77 9.69
C ALA A 34 -6.10 15.32 10.51
N ASP A 35 -7.30 15.41 9.92
CA ASP A 35 -8.52 15.83 10.66
C ASP A 35 -8.80 14.88 11.85
N LEU A 36 -8.65 13.58 11.66
CA LEU A 36 -8.81 12.60 12.74
C LEU A 36 -7.75 12.74 13.84
N VAL A 37 -6.50 12.99 13.44
CA VAL A 37 -5.39 13.17 14.38
C VAL A 37 -5.56 14.46 15.18
N GLU A 38 -5.96 15.56 14.56
CA GLU A 38 -6.27 16.83 15.24
C GLU A 38 -7.45 16.69 16.20
N ALA A 39 -8.44 15.86 15.85
CA ALA A 39 -9.54 15.50 16.74
C ALA A 39 -9.11 14.62 17.94
N GLY A 40 -7.83 14.29 18.05
CA GLY A 40 -7.26 13.54 19.18
C GLY A 40 -7.31 12.02 19.03
N ALA A 41 -7.60 11.49 17.83
CA ALA A 41 -7.60 10.07 17.59
C ALA A 41 -6.18 9.50 17.42
N ASP A 42 -5.99 8.26 17.89
CA ASP A 42 -4.87 7.43 17.48
C ASP A 42 -5.31 6.62 16.25
N VAL A 43 -4.65 6.83 15.12
CA VAL A 43 -5.09 6.31 13.83
C VAL A 43 -4.18 5.19 13.36
N VAL A 44 -4.77 4.07 12.95
CA VAL A 44 -4.13 2.98 12.22
C VAL A 44 -4.72 2.93 10.81
N ILE A 45 -3.87 2.85 9.80
CA ILE A 45 -4.29 2.80 8.41
C ILE A 45 -3.95 1.43 7.84
N SER A 46 -4.93 0.77 7.25
CA SER A 46 -4.73 -0.38 6.36
C SER A 46 -5.06 0.02 4.93
N HIS A 47 -4.42 -0.62 3.97
CA HIS A 47 -4.64 -0.27 2.56
C HIS A 47 -4.57 -1.50 1.66
N SER A 48 -5.26 -1.43 0.52
CA SER A 48 -5.11 -2.39 -0.57
C SER A 48 -3.88 -2.05 -1.42
N ASN A 49 -3.43 -3.00 -2.23
CA ASN A 49 -2.23 -2.85 -3.06
C ASN A 49 -2.35 -3.46 -4.47
N ALA A 50 -3.54 -3.89 -4.89
CA ALA A 50 -3.69 -4.70 -6.10
C ALA A 50 -3.07 -4.08 -7.38
N PRO A 51 -3.32 -2.82 -7.75
CA PRO A 51 -2.66 -2.22 -8.92
C PRO A 51 -1.14 -2.12 -8.76
N GLN A 52 -0.68 -1.77 -7.56
CA GLN A 52 0.74 -1.55 -7.28
C GLN A 52 1.52 -2.86 -7.30
N VAL A 53 1.00 -3.93 -6.71
CA VAL A 53 1.67 -5.24 -6.74
C VAL A 53 1.72 -5.82 -8.16
N GLY A 54 0.67 -5.63 -8.96
CA GLY A 54 0.65 -6.06 -10.35
C GLY A 54 1.69 -5.33 -11.20
N MET A 55 1.81 -4.02 -11.04
CA MET A 55 2.83 -3.20 -11.73
C MET A 55 4.25 -3.66 -11.36
N ILE A 56 4.52 -3.83 -10.07
CA ILE A 56 5.85 -4.25 -9.58
C ILE A 56 6.18 -5.65 -10.10
N HIS A 57 5.26 -6.59 -9.99
CA HIS A 57 5.45 -7.97 -10.44
C HIS A 57 5.73 -8.02 -11.96
N THR A 58 4.95 -7.30 -12.75
CA THR A 58 5.18 -7.22 -14.21
C THR A 58 6.54 -6.62 -14.52
N ALA A 59 6.89 -5.47 -13.92
CA ALA A 59 8.15 -4.81 -14.16
C ALA A 59 9.37 -5.68 -13.79
N MET A 60 9.33 -6.33 -12.62
CA MET A 60 10.41 -7.21 -12.16
C MET A 60 10.59 -8.43 -13.06
N ASN A 61 9.49 -9.03 -13.50
CA ASN A 61 9.56 -10.23 -14.32
C ASN A 61 9.90 -9.93 -15.79
N GLU A 62 9.40 -8.85 -16.36
CA GLU A 62 9.84 -8.42 -17.70
C GLU A 62 11.33 -8.08 -17.72
N PHE A 63 11.82 -7.36 -16.72
CA PHE A 63 13.24 -7.04 -16.61
C PHE A 63 14.15 -8.29 -16.53
N SER A 64 13.70 -9.33 -15.82
CA SER A 64 14.49 -10.55 -15.63
C SER A 64 14.50 -11.47 -16.85
N LYS A 65 13.58 -11.33 -17.82
CA LYS A 65 13.53 -12.19 -19.01
C LYS A 65 14.76 -12.07 -19.91
N GLU A 66 15.35 -10.90 -19.99
CA GLU A 66 16.47 -10.60 -20.89
C GLU A 66 17.83 -10.55 -20.16
N ARG A 67 17.86 -10.95 -18.88
CA ARG A 67 19.06 -10.80 -18.05
C ARG A 67 19.29 -12.05 -17.19
N GLU A 68 20.34 -12.79 -17.50
CA GLU A 68 20.71 -14.04 -16.83
C GLU A 68 21.12 -13.86 -15.35
N ASP A 69 21.57 -12.65 -14.98
CA ASP A 69 22.00 -12.28 -13.64
C ASP A 69 20.83 -11.85 -12.72
N TYR A 70 19.59 -11.82 -13.24
CA TYR A 70 18.39 -11.52 -12.47
C TYR A 70 17.41 -12.68 -12.49
N THR A 71 16.70 -12.86 -11.37
CA THR A 71 15.66 -13.89 -11.22
C THR A 71 14.27 -13.26 -11.19
N GLN A 72 13.27 -14.05 -11.52
CA GLN A 72 11.87 -13.67 -11.37
C GLN A 72 11.56 -13.37 -9.88
N ALA A 73 10.79 -12.32 -9.64
CA ALA A 73 10.39 -11.95 -8.29
C ALA A 73 9.09 -12.67 -7.89
N PRO A 74 9.09 -13.42 -6.76
CA PRO A 74 7.87 -14.03 -6.24
C PRO A 74 6.80 -12.98 -5.90
N MET A 75 5.53 -13.33 -6.06
CA MET A 75 4.41 -12.44 -5.76
C MET A 75 4.43 -11.94 -4.30
N SER A 76 4.86 -12.76 -3.35
CA SER A 76 5.01 -12.37 -1.94
C SER A 76 6.00 -11.24 -1.74
N VAL A 77 7.14 -11.28 -2.46
CA VAL A 77 8.16 -10.21 -2.44
C VAL A 77 7.62 -8.95 -3.10
N CYS A 78 6.95 -9.07 -4.24
CA CYS A 78 6.30 -7.92 -4.91
C CYS A 78 5.21 -7.29 -4.03
N SER A 79 4.48 -8.11 -3.27
CA SER A 79 3.52 -7.63 -2.28
C SER A 79 4.19 -6.84 -1.18
N ALA A 80 5.30 -7.32 -0.63
CA ALA A 80 6.09 -6.57 0.36
C ALA A 80 6.63 -5.24 -0.20
N MET A 81 7.14 -5.24 -1.44
CA MET A 81 7.57 -4.02 -2.13
C MET A 81 6.40 -3.03 -2.29
N SER A 82 5.20 -3.52 -2.60
CA SER A 82 4.01 -2.67 -2.74
C SER A 82 3.59 -2.04 -1.40
N GLN A 83 3.73 -2.75 -0.30
CA GLN A 83 3.50 -2.21 1.05
C GLN A 83 4.46 -1.05 1.33
N GLY A 84 5.74 -1.21 1.02
CA GLY A 84 6.74 -0.17 1.16
C GLY A 84 6.43 1.04 0.28
N TYR A 85 6.08 0.82 -0.97
CA TYR A 85 5.77 1.88 -1.92
C TYR A 85 4.54 2.70 -1.50
N VAL A 86 3.40 2.04 -1.24
CA VAL A 86 2.16 2.71 -0.81
C VAL A 86 2.36 3.36 0.56
N GLY A 87 2.99 2.65 1.50
CA GLY A 87 3.27 3.16 2.84
C GLY A 87 4.18 4.37 2.83
N TYR A 88 5.20 4.40 1.98
CA TYR A 88 6.09 5.55 1.80
C TYR A 88 5.32 6.80 1.36
N ASP A 89 4.46 6.68 0.35
CA ASP A 89 3.67 7.81 -0.14
C ASP A 89 2.67 8.32 0.91
N LEU A 90 1.97 7.41 1.59
CA LEU A 90 1.03 7.75 2.66
C LEU A 90 1.77 8.43 3.83
N GLN A 91 2.87 7.85 4.28
CA GLN A 91 3.68 8.39 5.39
C GLN A 91 4.15 9.80 5.08
N ASN A 92 4.70 10.04 3.89
CA ASN A 92 5.17 11.35 3.47
C ASN A 92 4.02 12.37 3.36
N ALA A 93 2.91 11.97 2.76
CA ALA A 93 1.76 12.85 2.58
C ALA A 93 1.12 13.25 3.92
N ILE A 94 0.92 12.28 4.82
CA ILE A 94 0.34 12.51 6.15
C ILE A 94 1.28 13.35 7.00
N ARG A 95 2.57 13.02 7.02
CA ARG A 95 3.55 13.81 7.78
C ARG A 95 3.60 15.25 7.30
N ALA A 96 3.63 15.46 5.99
CA ALA A 96 3.64 16.81 5.41
C ALA A 96 2.39 17.62 5.79
N GLU A 97 1.21 16.98 5.73
CA GLU A 97 -0.04 17.65 6.10
C GLU A 97 -0.10 17.98 7.60
N LEU A 98 0.32 17.04 8.47
CA LEU A 98 0.39 17.29 9.92
C LEU A 98 1.35 18.43 10.25
N LEU A 99 2.54 18.45 9.67
CA LEU A 99 3.52 19.52 9.86
C LEU A 99 2.97 20.88 9.41
N LYS A 100 2.28 20.92 8.27
CA LYS A 100 1.61 22.14 7.78
C LYS A 100 0.58 22.69 8.76
N ARG A 101 -0.07 21.80 9.54
CA ARG A 101 -1.04 22.18 10.57
C ARG A 101 -0.41 22.42 11.94
N GLY A 102 0.91 22.34 12.07
CA GLY A 102 1.61 22.48 13.34
C GLY A 102 1.45 21.27 14.28
N VAL A 103 1.06 20.12 13.75
CA VAL A 103 0.85 18.90 14.53
C VAL A 103 2.09 18.00 14.42
N TYR A 104 2.83 17.88 15.51
CA TYR A 104 4.06 17.05 15.57
C TYR A 104 3.72 15.63 16.05
N ARG A 105 3.36 14.77 15.12
CA ARG A 105 3.09 13.35 15.36
C ARG A 105 3.97 12.50 14.47
N PRO A 106 4.64 11.47 15.00
CA PRO A 106 5.36 10.51 14.16
C PRO A 106 4.37 9.69 13.34
N VAL A 107 4.77 9.39 12.11
CA VAL A 107 4.07 8.48 11.20
C VAL A 107 5.06 7.42 10.78
N CYS A 108 4.69 6.16 10.87
CA CYS A 108 5.53 5.04 10.46
C CYS A 108 4.76 4.07 9.57
N THR A 109 5.49 3.37 8.71
CA THR A 109 4.97 2.29 7.89
C THR A 109 5.47 0.97 8.45
N ILE A 110 4.56 0.01 8.58
CA ILE A 110 4.87 -1.34 9.07
C ILE A 110 4.60 -2.32 7.93
N ILE A 111 5.60 -3.11 7.58
CA ILE A 111 5.43 -4.24 6.67
C ILE A 111 4.84 -5.40 7.46
N THR A 112 3.74 -5.95 6.97
CA THR A 112 3.03 -7.04 7.62
C THR A 112 3.17 -8.34 6.84
N GLN A 113 3.25 -9.45 7.56
CA GLN A 113 3.12 -10.79 7.00
C GLN A 113 1.81 -11.40 7.46
N VAL A 114 1.15 -12.12 6.54
CA VAL A 114 -0.07 -12.87 6.82
C VAL A 114 0.22 -14.35 6.64
N MET A 115 -0.03 -15.12 7.68
CA MET A 115 0.03 -16.58 7.59
C MET A 115 -1.19 -17.07 6.80
N VAL A 116 -0.94 -17.92 5.82
CA VAL A 116 -1.98 -18.50 4.97
C VAL A 116 -2.07 -20.00 5.21
N ASP A 117 -3.26 -20.56 4.99
CA ASP A 117 -3.45 -22.02 5.03
C ASP A 117 -2.86 -22.61 3.74
N PRO A 118 -1.86 -23.53 3.82
CA PRO A 118 -1.29 -24.16 2.65
C PRO A 118 -2.27 -25.04 1.87
N TYR A 119 -3.41 -25.37 2.45
CA TYR A 119 -4.47 -26.17 1.82
C TYR A 119 -5.64 -25.33 1.32
N ASP A 120 -5.49 -23.99 1.29
CA ASP A 120 -6.51 -23.10 0.75
C ASP A 120 -6.72 -23.38 -0.75
N ASP A 121 -7.97 -23.55 -1.16
CA ASP A 121 -8.36 -23.85 -2.55
C ASP A 121 -7.86 -22.80 -3.55
N ALA A 122 -7.61 -21.57 -3.10
CA ALA A 122 -7.07 -20.51 -3.94
C ALA A 122 -5.68 -20.80 -4.51
N PHE A 123 -4.92 -21.76 -3.95
CA PHE A 123 -3.65 -22.21 -4.51
C PHE A 123 -3.83 -23.14 -5.71
N THR A 124 -4.93 -23.87 -5.78
CA THR A 124 -5.25 -24.78 -6.87
C THR A 124 -6.20 -24.15 -7.89
N GLU A 125 -7.14 -23.33 -7.42
CA GLU A 125 -8.13 -22.64 -8.24
C GLU A 125 -8.13 -21.12 -7.97
N PRO A 126 -7.11 -20.37 -8.45
CA PRO A 126 -7.04 -18.94 -8.24
C PRO A 126 -8.15 -18.22 -9.01
N VAL A 127 -8.99 -17.46 -8.30
CA VAL A 127 -10.17 -16.77 -8.87
C VAL A 127 -9.96 -15.28 -9.10
N LYS A 128 -8.86 -14.69 -8.61
CA LYS A 128 -8.61 -13.27 -8.72
C LYS A 128 -7.43 -12.97 -9.64
N VAL A 129 -7.71 -12.25 -10.71
CA VAL A 129 -6.68 -11.72 -11.61
C VAL A 129 -6.14 -10.40 -11.05
N ILE A 130 -4.80 -10.31 -10.90
CA ILE A 130 -4.09 -9.10 -10.51
C ILE A 130 -3.24 -8.65 -11.70
N GLY A 131 -3.52 -7.44 -12.21
CA GLY A 131 -2.86 -6.89 -13.38
C GLY A 131 -3.64 -7.14 -14.69
N ARG A 132 -2.99 -6.89 -15.84
CA ARG A 132 -3.57 -7.20 -17.15
C ARG A 132 -3.32 -8.67 -17.48
N LEU A 133 -4.32 -9.34 -18.03
CA LEU A 133 -4.09 -10.56 -18.80
C LEU A 133 -3.21 -10.16 -20.01
N LEU A 134 -2.00 -10.66 -20.03
CA LEU A 134 -1.16 -10.60 -21.23
C LEU A 134 -1.56 -11.79 -22.09
N SER A 135 -2.21 -11.49 -23.22
CA SER A 135 -2.50 -12.47 -24.26
C SER A 135 -1.24 -12.83 -25.05
#